data_726d7166babf14640ef97d45fa174fda
#
_entry.id   726d7166babf14640ef97d45fa174fda
#
_cell.length_a   1.000
_cell.length_b   1.000
_cell.length_c   1.000
_cell.angle_alpha   90.00
_cell.angle_beta   90.00
_cell.angle_gamma   90.00
#
_symmetry.space_group_name_H-M   'P 1'
#
loop_
_entity.id
_entity.type
_entity.pdbx_description
1 polymer ?
#
loop_
_entity_poly.entity_id
_entity_poly.type
_entity_poly.pdbx_seq_one_letter_code
_entity_poly.pdbx_strand_id
1 'polypeptide(L)'
;MNKILVIGLGGTIGSVEGDSIGLDNNCLKILNTVEYDNVELEGVSPFKILSENMTKALWQRLIDYLSNIDFLKYKGVIILHGSDTLAYTSSIIANAFYDKSIVLVASDKPIEHPQSNARSNFDDAVSHILGGRGGVYVSYNGIKKGNCISSADINDEFRTVANAPEPTGKKKISNKNVLIIRPYVSIDTSCYSLDGVDEVLIEMYHSATVPDSVKEFAFSLNIPYHFVTHKESADYETAQDISNIIFGTTIENAYAMTILE
;
A
#
# COMPACT_ATOMS: atom_id res chain seq x y z
N MET A 1 -17.39 17.04 19.66
CA MET A 1 -17.29 15.61 19.41
C MET A 1 -16.37 15.41 18.21
N ASN A 2 -15.39 14.53 18.30
CA ASN A 2 -14.49 14.24 17.18
C ASN A 2 -15.20 13.27 16.24
N LYS A 3 -15.22 13.57 14.94
CA LYS A 3 -15.84 12.73 13.93
C LYS A 3 -14.78 12.07 13.07
N ILE A 4 -14.86 10.75 12.88
CA ILE A 4 -13.95 9.97 12.03
C ILE A 4 -14.79 9.25 10.97
N LEU A 5 -14.42 9.38 9.71
CA LEU A 5 -15.02 8.63 8.61
C LEU A 5 -14.36 7.27 8.50
N VAL A 6 -15.14 6.20 8.44
CA VAL A 6 -14.68 4.83 8.25
C VAL A 6 -15.17 4.30 6.90
N ILE A 7 -14.23 4.05 6.00
CA ILE A 7 -14.49 3.54 4.65
C ILE A 7 -14.21 2.04 4.64
N GLY A 8 -15.25 1.21 4.48
CA GLY A 8 -15.13 -0.23 4.35
C GLY A 8 -14.97 -0.64 2.89
N LEU A 9 -13.81 -1.18 2.52
CA LEU A 9 -13.55 -1.74 1.20
C LEU A 9 -13.61 -3.27 1.17
N GLY A 10 -13.62 -3.92 2.32
CA GLY A 10 -13.57 -5.38 2.48
C GLY A 10 -12.27 -5.84 3.15
N GLY A 11 -11.73 -6.96 2.68
CA GLY A 11 -10.57 -7.62 3.28
C GLY A 11 -10.95 -8.46 4.51
N THR A 12 -9.95 -9.10 5.13
CA THR A 12 -10.15 -10.03 6.27
C THR A 12 -10.87 -9.37 7.44
N ILE A 13 -10.56 -8.11 7.74
CA ILE A 13 -11.21 -7.34 8.81
C ILE A 13 -12.73 -7.18 8.62
N GLY A 14 -13.20 -7.18 7.36
CA GLY A 14 -14.62 -7.11 7.00
C GLY A 14 -15.19 -8.43 6.49
N SER A 15 -14.50 -9.56 6.70
CA SER A 15 -14.93 -10.88 6.23
C SER A 15 -15.60 -11.67 7.34
N VAL A 16 -16.27 -12.79 6.96
CA VAL A 16 -16.80 -13.81 7.90
C VAL A 16 -16.00 -15.08 7.76
N GLU A 17 -15.82 -15.76 8.89
CA GLU A 17 -15.27 -17.10 8.95
C GLU A 17 -16.40 -18.11 8.73
N GLY A 18 -16.26 -18.97 7.70
CA GLY A 18 -17.13 -20.10 7.38
C GLY A 18 -16.27 -21.25 6.91
N ASP A 19 -16.71 -22.04 5.92
CA ASP A 19 -15.86 -23.06 5.28
C ASP A 19 -14.68 -22.42 4.53
N SER A 20 -14.80 -21.11 4.22
CA SER A 20 -13.74 -20.24 3.69
C SER A 20 -13.95 -18.80 4.16
N ILE A 21 -12.87 -18.00 4.20
CA ILE A 21 -12.95 -16.56 4.47
C ILE A 21 -13.48 -15.87 3.20
N GLY A 22 -14.60 -15.16 3.31
CA GLY A 22 -15.24 -14.49 2.18
C GLY A 22 -15.74 -13.09 2.53
N LEU A 23 -16.00 -12.27 1.50
CA LEU A 23 -16.56 -10.93 1.70
C LEU A 23 -17.92 -11.00 2.38
N ASP A 24 -18.05 -10.30 3.50
CA ASP A 24 -19.35 -10.05 4.12
C ASP A 24 -20.13 -8.95 3.40
N ASN A 25 -21.44 -9.04 3.52
CA ASN A 25 -22.35 -7.94 3.16
C ASN A 25 -22.12 -6.69 4.03
N ASN A 26 -21.60 -6.85 5.24
CA ASN A 26 -21.26 -5.76 6.17
C ASN A 26 -19.76 -5.67 6.44
N CYS A 27 -18.99 -5.06 5.52
CA CYS A 27 -17.56 -4.80 5.72
C CYS A 27 -17.25 -3.76 6.82
N LEU A 28 -18.29 -3.22 7.47
CA LEU A 28 -18.20 -2.26 8.59
C LEU A 28 -18.57 -2.88 9.94
N LYS A 29 -18.56 -4.20 10.07
CA LYS A 29 -18.91 -4.90 11.31
C LYS A 29 -18.19 -4.40 12.55
N ILE A 30 -16.93 -3.99 12.39
CA ILE A 30 -16.11 -3.48 13.47
C ILE A 30 -16.79 -2.31 14.21
N LEU A 31 -17.57 -1.50 13.50
CA LEU A 31 -18.29 -0.36 14.10
C LEU A 31 -19.34 -0.78 15.12
N ASN A 32 -19.83 -2.02 15.04
CA ASN A 32 -20.78 -2.58 16.03
C ASN A 32 -20.09 -3.11 17.28
N THR A 33 -18.75 -3.18 17.29
CA THR A 33 -17.96 -3.78 18.38
C THR A 33 -17.14 -2.75 19.15
N VAL A 34 -17.11 -1.50 18.69
CA VAL A 34 -16.28 -0.42 19.24
C VAL A 34 -17.13 0.75 19.70
N GLU A 35 -16.72 1.35 20.80
CA GLU A 35 -17.28 2.60 21.32
C GLU A 35 -16.14 3.42 21.92
N TYR A 36 -16.13 4.72 21.66
CA TYR A 36 -15.10 5.64 22.16
C TYR A 36 -15.74 6.90 22.73
N ASP A 37 -15.26 7.35 23.87
CA ASP A 37 -15.70 8.60 24.47
C ASP A 37 -15.40 9.80 23.55
N ASN A 38 -16.43 10.61 23.29
CA ASN A 38 -16.34 11.83 22.47
C ASN A 38 -15.88 11.61 21.01
N VAL A 39 -16.07 10.40 20.46
CA VAL A 39 -15.80 10.08 19.05
C VAL A 39 -17.07 9.54 18.39
N GLU A 40 -17.42 10.14 17.26
CA GLU A 40 -18.45 9.64 16.34
C GLU A 40 -17.78 8.95 15.17
N LEU A 41 -18.15 7.71 14.91
CA LEU A 41 -17.71 6.94 13.75
C LEU A 41 -18.82 6.93 12.69
N GLU A 42 -18.53 7.49 11.51
CA GLU A 42 -19.43 7.43 10.36
C GLU A 42 -18.94 6.41 9.37
N GLY A 43 -19.72 5.37 9.09
CA GLY A 43 -19.37 4.28 8.21
C GLY A 43 -19.92 4.42 6.80
N VAL A 44 -19.10 4.20 5.78
CA VAL A 44 -19.48 4.17 4.35
C VAL A 44 -18.75 3.06 3.62
N SER A 45 -19.33 2.58 2.51
CA SER A 45 -18.70 1.56 1.66
C SER A 45 -18.95 1.90 0.19
N PRO A 46 -18.02 2.63 -0.47
CA PRO A 46 -18.20 3.04 -1.86
C PRO A 46 -18.11 1.86 -2.84
N PHE A 47 -17.38 0.82 -2.48
CA PHE A 47 -17.32 -0.48 -3.16
C PHE A 47 -16.75 -1.53 -2.21
N LYS A 48 -16.87 -2.82 -2.59
CA LYS A 48 -16.35 -3.95 -1.82
C LYS A 48 -15.50 -4.83 -2.72
N ILE A 49 -14.36 -5.29 -2.18
CA ILE A 49 -13.43 -6.13 -2.92
C ILE A 49 -12.57 -6.98 -1.97
N LEU A 50 -12.21 -8.19 -2.40
CA LEU A 50 -11.07 -8.90 -1.85
C LEU A 50 -9.80 -8.26 -2.43
N SER A 51 -8.83 -7.94 -1.58
CA SER A 51 -7.72 -7.06 -1.93
C SER A 51 -6.83 -7.58 -3.06
N GLU A 52 -6.71 -8.90 -3.23
CA GLU A 52 -5.98 -9.53 -4.34
C GLU A 52 -6.57 -9.20 -5.71
N ASN A 53 -7.82 -8.75 -5.76
CA ASN A 53 -8.50 -8.34 -6.99
C ASN A 53 -8.48 -6.80 -7.20
N MET A 54 -7.67 -6.06 -6.45
CA MET A 54 -7.53 -4.61 -6.61
C MET A 54 -7.03 -4.26 -8.02
N THR A 55 -7.56 -3.19 -8.60
CA THR A 55 -7.23 -2.72 -9.94
C THR A 55 -6.95 -1.22 -9.96
N LYS A 56 -6.30 -0.73 -11.03
CA LYS A 56 -6.08 0.71 -11.25
C LYS A 56 -7.41 1.49 -11.27
N ALA A 57 -8.46 0.94 -11.87
CA ALA A 57 -9.79 1.56 -11.91
C ALA A 57 -10.39 1.70 -10.50
N LEU A 58 -10.19 0.72 -9.61
CA LEU A 58 -10.66 0.78 -8.23
C LEU A 58 -9.83 1.75 -7.39
N TRP A 59 -8.50 1.85 -7.60
CA TRP A 59 -7.70 2.90 -6.98
C TRP A 59 -8.14 4.28 -7.43
N GLN A 60 -8.40 4.50 -8.73
CA GLN A 60 -8.94 5.78 -9.20
C GLN A 60 -10.28 6.11 -8.53
N ARG A 61 -11.18 5.12 -8.45
CA ARG A 61 -12.47 5.30 -7.77
C ARG A 61 -12.31 5.66 -6.29
N LEU A 62 -11.32 5.08 -5.59
CA LEU A 62 -11.00 5.42 -4.20
C LEU A 62 -10.45 6.84 -4.10
N ILE A 63 -9.53 7.23 -4.99
CA ILE A 63 -8.97 8.59 -5.06
C ILE A 63 -10.09 9.61 -5.32
N ASP A 64 -10.97 9.34 -6.27
CA ASP A 64 -12.09 10.22 -6.60
C ASP A 64 -13.04 10.37 -5.41
N TYR A 65 -13.34 9.27 -4.73
CA TYR A 65 -14.17 9.29 -3.53
C TYR A 65 -13.52 10.14 -2.43
N LEU A 66 -12.24 9.92 -2.11
CA LEU A 66 -11.50 10.69 -1.11
C LEU A 66 -11.38 12.17 -1.49
N SER A 67 -11.23 12.48 -2.78
CA SER A 67 -11.16 13.87 -3.28
C SER A 67 -12.45 14.66 -3.09
N ASN A 68 -13.58 13.97 -2.99
CA ASN A 68 -14.89 14.57 -2.75
C ASN A 68 -15.29 14.66 -1.26
N ILE A 69 -14.43 14.16 -0.36
CA ILE A 69 -14.68 14.27 1.09
C ILE A 69 -14.35 15.68 1.57
N ASP A 70 -15.26 16.26 2.34
CA ASP A 70 -14.98 17.46 3.11
C ASP A 70 -14.19 17.08 4.39
N PHE A 71 -12.87 17.07 4.29
CA PHE A 71 -11.98 16.74 5.40
C PHE A 71 -12.09 17.67 6.60
N LEU A 72 -12.71 18.84 6.48
CA LEU A 72 -12.95 19.74 7.62
C LEU A 72 -14.01 19.19 8.58
N LYS A 73 -14.87 18.28 8.10
CA LYS A 73 -15.88 17.63 8.95
C LYS A 73 -15.32 16.50 9.81
N TYR A 74 -14.16 15.95 9.45
CA TYR A 74 -13.60 14.78 10.07
C TYR A 74 -12.22 15.07 10.66
N LYS A 75 -11.91 14.48 11.80
CA LYS A 75 -10.55 14.46 12.37
C LYS A 75 -9.59 13.66 11.50
N GLY A 76 -10.11 12.65 10.80
CA GLY A 76 -9.40 11.82 9.88
C GLY A 76 -10.30 10.76 9.26
N VAL A 77 -9.70 9.93 8.42
CA VAL A 77 -10.35 8.84 7.69
C VAL A 77 -9.67 7.52 8.02
N ILE A 78 -10.45 6.50 8.33
CA ILE A 78 -9.98 5.11 8.43
C ILE A 78 -10.46 4.37 7.19
N ILE A 79 -9.58 3.59 6.56
CA ILE A 79 -9.91 2.74 5.41
C ILE A 79 -9.67 1.28 5.80
N LEU A 80 -10.74 0.49 5.91
CA LEU A 80 -10.65 -0.95 6.14
C LEU A 80 -10.30 -1.66 4.83
N HIS A 81 -9.21 -2.41 4.82
CA HIS A 81 -8.61 -3.00 3.62
C HIS A 81 -8.13 -4.43 3.88
N GLY A 82 -7.92 -5.21 2.83
CA GLY A 82 -7.28 -6.52 2.92
C GLY A 82 -5.76 -6.42 2.92
N SER A 83 -5.08 -7.39 3.51
CA SER A 83 -3.63 -7.39 3.70
C SER A 83 -2.82 -7.55 2.40
N ASP A 84 -3.32 -8.33 1.41
CA ASP A 84 -2.54 -8.73 0.24
C ASP A 84 -2.00 -7.56 -0.61
N THR A 85 -2.82 -6.53 -0.80
CA THR A 85 -2.42 -5.33 -1.58
C THR A 85 -2.40 -4.05 -0.75
N LEU A 86 -2.35 -4.19 0.58
CA LEU A 86 -2.34 -3.06 1.50
C LEU A 86 -1.18 -2.10 1.22
N ALA A 87 0.02 -2.63 0.99
CA ALA A 87 1.22 -1.84 0.73
C ALA A 87 1.11 -1.02 -0.57
N TYR A 88 0.52 -1.59 -1.62
CA TYR A 88 0.24 -0.86 -2.86
C TYR A 88 -0.80 0.24 -2.65
N THR A 89 -1.95 -0.11 -2.05
CA THR A 89 -3.03 0.86 -1.83
C THR A 89 -2.59 1.98 -0.90
N SER A 90 -1.88 1.66 0.19
CA SER A 90 -1.38 2.68 1.12
C SER A 90 -0.35 3.61 0.47
N SER A 91 0.51 3.09 -0.41
CA SER A 91 1.46 3.88 -1.18
C SER A 91 0.74 4.82 -2.16
N ILE A 92 -0.27 4.35 -2.90
CA ILE A 92 -1.11 5.18 -3.78
C ILE A 92 -1.75 6.32 -2.98
N ILE A 93 -2.40 6.01 -1.87
CA ILE A 93 -3.10 7.01 -1.06
C ILE A 93 -2.11 7.96 -0.39
N ALA A 94 -0.95 7.48 0.08
CA ALA A 94 0.07 8.31 0.69
C ALA A 94 0.69 9.30 -0.31
N ASN A 95 0.89 8.89 -1.55
CA ASN A 95 1.36 9.79 -2.60
C ASN A 95 0.30 10.82 -3.01
N ALA A 96 -0.98 10.46 -3.02
CA ALA A 96 -2.06 11.33 -3.47
C ALA A 96 -2.60 12.29 -2.38
N PHE A 97 -2.54 11.90 -1.09
CA PHE A 97 -3.17 12.60 0.04
C PHE A 97 -2.21 12.79 1.23
N TYR A 98 -0.94 13.02 0.99
CA TYR A 98 0.13 13.08 2.01
C TYR A 98 -0.14 14.11 3.13
N ASP A 99 -0.97 15.11 2.90
CA ASP A 99 -1.35 16.18 3.83
C ASP A 99 -2.62 15.87 4.65
N LYS A 100 -3.29 14.74 4.38
CA LYS A 100 -4.54 14.34 5.06
C LYS A 100 -4.28 13.32 6.15
N SER A 101 -5.09 13.32 7.20
CA SER A 101 -5.05 12.30 8.26
C SER A 101 -5.85 11.09 7.81
N ILE A 102 -5.16 10.07 7.27
CA ILE A 102 -5.77 8.83 6.77
C ILE A 102 -5.00 7.64 7.35
N VAL A 103 -5.72 6.64 7.88
CA VAL A 103 -5.12 5.38 8.34
C VAL A 103 -5.80 4.20 7.67
N LEU A 104 -5.03 3.40 6.92
CA LEU A 104 -5.51 2.12 6.41
C LEU A 104 -5.36 1.06 7.50
N VAL A 105 -6.38 0.23 7.67
CA VAL A 105 -6.42 -0.82 8.68
C VAL A 105 -6.71 -2.16 8.02
N ALA A 106 -5.90 -3.16 8.34
CA ALA A 106 -6.13 -4.55 7.98
C ALA A 106 -5.99 -5.45 9.21
N SER A 107 -6.30 -6.73 9.06
CA SER A 107 -6.14 -7.73 10.11
C SER A 107 -5.70 -9.07 9.54
N ASP A 108 -5.10 -9.89 10.40
CA ASP A 108 -4.69 -11.27 10.11
C ASP A 108 -5.89 -12.24 10.04
N LYS A 109 -6.93 -11.95 10.84
CA LYS A 109 -8.14 -12.78 10.95
C LYS A 109 -9.40 -11.91 10.99
N PRO A 110 -10.58 -12.48 10.66
CA PRO A 110 -11.87 -11.79 10.82
C PRO A 110 -12.07 -11.27 12.25
N ILE A 111 -12.84 -10.19 12.38
CA ILE A 111 -13.05 -9.51 13.67
C ILE A 111 -13.64 -10.43 14.75
N GLU A 112 -14.44 -11.42 14.35
CA GLU A 112 -15.05 -12.37 15.27
C GLU A 112 -14.09 -13.43 15.82
N HIS A 113 -12.92 -13.62 15.18
CA HIS A 113 -11.95 -14.61 15.62
C HIS A 113 -11.28 -14.17 16.93
N PRO A 114 -11.21 -15.00 17.97
CA PRO A 114 -10.71 -14.60 19.30
C PRO A 114 -9.26 -14.11 19.34
N GLN A 115 -8.45 -14.52 18.36
CA GLN A 115 -7.04 -14.12 18.23
C GLN A 115 -6.81 -13.06 17.14
N SER A 116 -7.87 -12.44 16.63
CA SER A 116 -7.75 -11.39 15.61
C SER A 116 -7.08 -10.15 16.17
N ASN A 117 -6.15 -9.57 15.39
CA ASN A 117 -5.58 -8.26 15.68
C ASN A 117 -6.43 -7.09 15.15
N ALA A 118 -7.61 -7.37 14.56
CA ALA A 118 -8.48 -6.36 13.97
C ALA A 118 -8.84 -5.23 14.95
N ARG A 119 -9.23 -5.59 16.19
CA ARG A 119 -9.64 -4.62 17.21
C ARG A 119 -8.47 -3.73 17.63
N SER A 120 -7.33 -4.30 17.97
CA SER A 120 -6.14 -3.52 18.36
C SER A 120 -5.65 -2.60 17.24
N ASN A 121 -5.62 -3.10 15.99
CA ASN A 121 -5.25 -2.28 14.84
C ASN A 121 -6.22 -1.11 14.62
N PHE A 122 -7.52 -1.33 14.83
CA PHE A 122 -8.51 -0.25 14.72
C PHE A 122 -8.38 0.78 15.86
N ASP A 123 -8.19 0.33 17.10
CA ASP A 123 -7.98 1.19 18.27
C ASP A 123 -6.72 2.06 18.10
N ASP A 124 -5.63 1.49 17.55
CA ASP A 124 -4.40 2.21 17.22
C ASP A 124 -4.66 3.30 16.16
N ALA A 125 -5.46 2.98 15.13
CA ALA A 125 -5.80 3.93 14.07
C ALA A 125 -6.63 5.11 14.61
N VAL A 126 -7.63 4.84 15.46
CA VAL A 126 -8.43 5.88 16.12
C VAL A 126 -7.53 6.76 16.99
N SER A 127 -6.68 6.15 17.82
CA SER A 127 -5.75 6.86 18.70
C SER A 127 -4.77 7.74 17.92
N HIS A 128 -4.26 7.24 16.80
CA HIS A 128 -3.36 7.98 15.92
C HIS A 128 -4.04 9.24 15.33
N ILE A 129 -5.27 9.10 14.81
CA ILE A 129 -6.06 10.22 14.27
C ILE A 129 -6.34 11.25 15.34
N LEU A 130 -6.76 10.82 16.54
CA LEU A 130 -7.04 11.71 17.66
C LEU A 130 -5.77 12.46 18.13
N GLY A 131 -4.60 11.86 17.99
CA GLY A 131 -3.31 12.50 18.24
C GLY A 131 -2.97 13.64 17.26
N GLY A 132 -3.79 13.86 16.22
CA GLY A 132 -3.70 15.00 15.30
C GLY A 132 -2.54 14.95 14.32
N ARG A 133 -1.98 13.79 14.05
CA ARG A 133 -0.88 13.61 13.09
C ARG A 133 -1.44 13.54 11.68
N GLY A 134 -1.02 14.48 10.81
CA GLY A 134 -1.29 14.43 9.37
C GLY A 134 -0.45 13.38 8.67
N GLY A 135 -0.88 13.01 7.47
CA GLY A 135 -0.24 11.99 6.64
C GLY A 135 -1.06 10.72 6.52
N VAL A 136 -0.57 9.81 5.69
CA VAL A 136 -1.21 8.51 5.45
C VAL A 136 -0.40 7.41 6.14
N TYR A 137 -1.08 6.62 6.92
CA TYR A 137 -0.49 5.55 7.74
C TYR A 137 -1.21 4.22 7.53
N VAL A 138 -0.57 3.16 7.94
CA VAL A 138 -1.14 1.82 8.04
C VAL A 138 -1.11 1.40 9.50
N SER A 139 -2.23 0.86 9.99
CA SER A 139 -2.31 0.20 11.29
C SER A 139 -2.42 -1.31 11.09
N TYR A 140 -1.33 -1.98 11.36
CA TYR A 140 -1.21 -3.44 11.40
C TYR A 140 -0.02 -3.80 12.31
N ASN A 141 -0.33 -4.37 13.48
CA ASN A 141 0.67 -4.60 14.54
C ASN A 141 1.51 -3.33 14.79
N GLY A 142 0.82 -2.20 15.05
CA GLY A 142 1.39 -0.86 15.21
C GLY A 142 1.26 0.03 13.97
N ILE A 143 1.58 1.30 14.14
CA ILE A 143 1.43 2.35 13.12
C ILE A 143 2.70 2.48 12.27
N LYS A 144 2.53 2.47 10.95
CA LYS A 144 3.60 2.58 9.95
C LYS A 144 3.25 3.66 8.91
N LYS A 145 4.22 4.36 8.32
CA LYS A 145 3.94 5.28 7.20
C LYS A 145 3.47 4.51 5.98
N GLY A 146 2.42 4.99 5.31
CA GLY A 146 1.75 4.27 4.22
C GLY A 146 2.60 4.03 2.97
N ASN A 147 3.54 4.93 2.66
CA ASN A 147 4.47 4.80 1.54
C ASN A 147 5.82 4.17 1.91
N CYS A 148 5.96 3.69 3.15
CA CYS A 148 7.20 3.08 3.65
C CYS A 148 7.09 1.57 3.90
N ILE A 149 5.95 0.94 3.64
CA ILE A 149 5.77 -0.50 3.89
C ILE A 149 5.97 -1.32 2.62
N SER A 150 6.53 -2.52 2.77
CA SER A 150 6.50 -3.57 1.75
C SER A 150 5.26 -4.43 1.90
N SER A 151 4.94 -5.27 0.93
CA SER A 151 3.97 -6.35 1.07
C SER A 151 4.33 -7.25 2.26
N ALA A 152 3.32 -7.87 2.88
CA ALA A 152 3.53 -8.76 4.02
C ALA A 152 4.48 -9.91 3.66
N ASP A 153 5.35 -10.27 4.60
CA ASP A 153 6.24 -11.42 4.47
C ASP A 153 5.57 -12.72 4.97
N ILE A 154 6.33 -13.81 4.99
CA ILE A 154 5.87 -15.13 5.41
C ILE A 154 5.36 -15.19 6.87
N ASN A 155 5.66 -14.18 7.68
CA ASN A 155 5.21 -14.07 9.07
C ASN A 155 4.02 -13.11 9.22
N ASP A 156 3.37 -12.72 8.13
CA ASP A 156 2.32 -11.69 8.09
C ASP A 156 2.79 -10.32 8.60
N GLU A 157 4.10 -10.01 8.44
CA GLU A 157 4.71 -8.76 8.87
C GLU A 157 4.95 -7.81 7.70
N PHE A 158 4.51 -6.56 7.86
CA PHE A 158 4.82 -5.46 6.93
C PHE A 158 6.12 -4.79 7.34
N ARG A 159 7.20 -5.04 6.61
CA ARG A 159 8.49 -4.40 6.84
C ARG A 159 8.44 -2.93 6.40
N THR A 160 9.24 -2.10 7.05
CA THR A 160 9.28 -0.67 6.77
C THR A 160 10.66 -0.22 6.32
N VAL A 161 10.69 0.73 5.39
CA VAL A 161 11.89 1.53 5.09
C VAL A 161 11.89 2.78 5.96
N ALA A 162 13.07 3.32 6.24
CA ALA A 162 13.23 4.48 7.13
C ALA A 162 12.64 5.76 6.50
N ASN A 163 12.96 5.98 5.23
CA ASN A 163 12.55 7.16 4.47
C ASN A 163 12.06 6.72 3.10
N ALA A 164 10.95 7.27 2.64
CA ALA A 164 10.50 7.12 1.27
C ALA A 164 10.72 8.45 0.52
N PRO A 165 10.84 8.43 -0.81
CA PRO A 165 10.82 9.63 -1.63
C PRO A 165 9.60 10.52 -1.30
N GLU A 166 9.76 11.83 -1.53
CA GLU A 166 8.68 12.79 -1.30
C GLU A 166 7.42 12.44 -2.12
N PRO A 167 6.24 12.54 -1.49
CA PRO A 167 4.98 12.25 -2.16
C PRO A 167 4.72 13.15 -3.35
N THR A 168 4.08 12.62 -4.38
CA THR A 168 3.85 13.34 -5.64
C THR A 168 2.70 14.35 -5.58
N GLY A 169 1.70 14.15 -4.73
CA GLY A 169 0.45 14.91 -4.69
C GLY A 169 -0.48 14.66 -5.89
N LYS A 170 -0.09 13.80 -6.80
CA LYS A 170 -0.85 13.47 -8.01
C LYS A 170 -2.00 12.53 -7.68
N LYS A 171 -3.14 12.73 -8.34
CA LYS A 171 -4.41 12.05 -8.02
C LYS A 171 -5.04 11.31 -9.18
N LYS A 172 -4.35 11.24 -10.31
CA LYS A 172 -4.82 10.51 -11.48
C LYS A 172 -3.97 9.27 -11.70
N ILE A 173 -4.63 8.12 -11.86
CA ILE A 173 -3.99 6.86 -12.20
C ILE A 173 -3.81 6.80 -13.72
N SER A 174 -2.59 6.65 -14.17
CA SER A 174 -2.27 6.48 -15.59
C SER A 174 -2.65 5.07 -16.10
N ASN A 175 -2.72 4.95 -17.42
CA ASN A 175 -2.91 3.67 -18.08
C ASN A 175 -1.60 2.90 -18.31
N LYS A 176 -0.44 3.41 -17.84
CA LYS A 176 0.86 2.77 -18.00
C LYS A 176 0.83 1.30 -17.58
N ASN A 177 1.31 0.43 -18.44
CA ASN A 177 1.58 -0.96 -18.10
C ASN A 177 3.01 -1.08 -17.56
N VAL A 178 3.13 -1.36 -16.28
CA VAL A 178 4.41 -1.48 -15.58
C VAL A 178 4.74 -2.94 -15.37
N LEU A 179 5.89 -3.38 -15.87
CA LEU A 179 6.45 -4.69 -15.57
C LEU A 179 7.31 -4.60 -14.32
N ILE A 180 7.01 -5.41 -13.30
CA ILE A 180 7.85 -5.54 -12.11
C ILE A 180 8.67 -6.83 -12.23
N ILE A 181 9.99 -6.70 -12.13
CA ILE A 181 10.92 -7.82 -12.12
C ILE A 181 11.49 -7.98 -10.72
N ARG A 182 11.30 -9.16 -10.13
CA ARG A 182 11.91 -9.59 -8.87
C ARG A 182 12.97 -10.63 -9.19
N PRO A 183 14.26 -10.30 -9.14
CA PRO A 183 15.33 -11.22 -9.50
C PRO A 183 15.37 -12.44 -8.57
N TYR A 184 15.72 -13.59 -9.13
CA TYR A 184 15.95 -14.85 -8.45
C TYR A 184 17.16 -15.57 -9.06
N VAL A 185 17.63 -16.62 -8.41
CA VAL A 185 18.81 -17.39 -8.86
C VAL A 185 18.57 -17.98 -10.26
N SER A 186 19.49 -17.71 -11.19
CA SER A 186 19.41 -18.15 -12.59
C SER A 186 18.19 -17.62 -13.36
N ILE A 187 17.74 -16.41 -13.03
CA ILE A 187 16.67 -15.76 -13.78
C ILE A 187 17.03 -15.66 -15.28
N ASP A 188 16.10 -16.10 -16.12
CA ASP A 188 16.19 -15.95 -17.58
C ASP A 188 15.31 -14.77 -18.01
N THR A 189 15.95 -13.66 -18.34
CA THR A 189 15.27 -12.44 -18.77
C THR A 189 14.66 -12.51 -20.16
N SER A 190 15.07 -13.49 -20.98
CA SER A 190 14.50 -13.72 -22.32
C SER A 190 13.04 -14.18 -22.30
N CYS A 191 12.56 -14.66 -21.14
CA CYS A 191 11.16 -15.05 -20.93
C CYS A 191 10.20 -13.86 -20.82
N TYR A 192 10.68 -12.63 -20.64
CA TYR A 192 9.82 -11.46 -20.50
C TYR A 192 9.46 -10.88 -21.87
N SER A 193 8.16 -10.83 -22.18
CA SER A 193 7.66 -10.02 -23.30
C SER A 193 7.54 -8.57 -22.88
N LEU A 194 8.02 -7.65 -23.71
CA LEU A 194 7.89 -6.22 -23.51
C LEU A 194 6.75 -5.60 -24.33
N ASP A 195 5.96 -6.43 -25.02
CA ASP A 195 4.85 -5.97 -25.83
C ASP A 195 3.79 -5.28 -24.94
N GLY A 196 3.56 -4.00 -25.21
CA GLY A 196 2.61 -3.19 -24.43
C GLY A 196 3.09 -2.80 -23.04
N VAL A 197 4.38 -3.00 -22.69
CA VAL A 197 5.00 -2.50 -21.45
C VAL A 197 5.50 -1.08 -21.67
N ASP A 198 5.07 -0.16 -20.80
CA ASP A 198 5.44 1.25 -20.85
C ASP A 198 6.65 1.58 -19.96
N GLU A 199 6.85 0.82 -18.89
CA GLU A 199 7.95 1.05 -17.94
C GLU A 199 8.29 -0.24 -17.18
N VAL A 200 9.57 -0.41 -16.81
CA VAL A 200 10.06 -1.58 -16.06
C VAL A 200 10.59 -1.13 -14.70
N LEU A 201 10.12 -1.76 -13.62
CA LEU A 201 10.67 -1.62 -12.28
C LEU A 201 11.38 -2.92 -11.89
N ILE A 202 12.63 -2.83 -11.45
CA ILE A 202 13.46 -3.96 -11.09
C ILE A 202 13.79 -3.88 -9.60
N GLU A 203 13.22 -4.77 -8.80
CA GLU A 203 13.53 -4.84 -7.38
C GLU A 203 14.95 -5.37 -7.17
N MET A 204 15.80 -4.61 -6.46
CA MET A 204 17.16 -5.05 -6.14
C MET A 204 17.15 -6.00 -4.93
N TYR A 205 18.16 -6.84 -4.83
CA TYR A 205 18.39 -7.63 -3.61
C TYR A 205 18.61 -6.73 -2.39
N HIS A 206 18.55 -7.31 -1.20
CA HIS A 206 18.68 -6.57 0.06
C HIS A 206 19.99 -5.76 0.20
N SER A 207 21.01 -6.07 -0.58
CA SER A 207 22.30 -5.36 -0.64
C SER A 207 22.39 -4.31 -1.73
N ALA A 208 21.25 -3.95 -2.37
CA ALA A 208 21.18 -3.04 -3.51
C ALA A 208 22.03 -3.54 -4.71
N THR A 209 21.92 -4.82 -5.02
CA THR A 209 22.56 -5.49 -6.17
C THR A 209 21.54 -6.23 -7.01
N VAL A 210 21.91 -6.57 -8.24
CA VAL A 210 21.14 -7.45 -9.13
C VAL A 210 22.10 -8.39 -9.88
N PRO A 211 21.61 -9.54 -10.40
CA PRO A 211 22.40 -10.37 -11.29
C PRO A 211 22.85 -9.61 -12.55
N ASP A 212 24.04 -9.92 -13.08
CA ASP A 212 24.54 -9.28 -14.30
C ASP A 212 23.58 -9.44 -15.49
N SER A 213 22.94 -10.61 -15.63
CA SER A 213 21.94 -10.85 -16.68
C SER A 213 20.74 -9.88 -16.60
N VAL A 214 20.32 -9.51 -15.39
CA VAL A 214 19.23 -8.54 -15.17
C VAL A 214 19.70 -7.11 -15.48
N LYS A 215 20.95 -6.80 -15.14
CA LYS A 215 21.55 -5.51 -15.45
C LYS A 215 21.72 -5.33 -16.96
N GLU A 216 22.27 -6.33 -17.66
CA GLU A 216 22.40 -6.34 -19.12
C GLU A 216 21.04 -6.22 -19.82
N PHE A 217 20.04 -6.96 -19.35
CA PHE A 217 18.67 -6.83 -19.83
C PHE A 217 18.15 -5.40 -19.66
N ALA A 218 18.27 -4.81 -18.48
CA ALA A 218 17.81 -3.45 -18.21
C ALA A 218 18.50 -2.43 -19.13
N PHE A 219 19.82 -2.55 -19.35
CA PHE A 219 20.59 -1.66 -20.22
C PHE A 219 20.23 -1.81 -21.71
N SER A 220 19.65 -2.95 -22.10
CA SER A 220 19.16 -3.18 -23.47
C SER A 220 17.77 -2.61 -23.74
N LEU A 221 17.06 -2.13 -22.70
CA LEU A 221 15.70 -1.63 -22.85
C LEU A 221 15.67 -0.27 -23.59
N ASN A 222 14.69 -0.15 -24.50
CA ASN A 222 14.37 1.11 -25.20
C ASN A 222 13.16 1.83 -24.55
N ILE A 223 12.70 1.36 -23.40
CA ILE A 223 11.62 1.96 -22.61
C ILE A 223 12.17 2.39 -21.25
N PRO A 224 11.53 3.31 -20.52
CA PRO A 224 11.92 3.71 -19.18
C PRO A 224 12.04 2.51 -18.24
N TYR A 225 13.10 2.51 -17.43
CA TYR A 225 13.27 1.50 -16.38
C TYR A 225 13.94 2.11 -15.15
N HIS A 226 13.68 1.54 -13.98
CA HIS A 226 14.30 1.89 -12.72
C HIS A 226 14.62 0.66 -11.91
N PHE A 227 15.80 0.68 -11.28
CA PHE A 227 16.12 -0.23 -10.21
C PHE A 227 15.56 0.36 -8.91
N VAL A 228 15.02 -0.47 -8.03
CA VAL A 228 14.36 -0.05 -6.80
C VAL A 228 14.99 -0.75 -5.61
N THR A 229 15.41 0.01 -4.61
CA THR A 229 16.01 -0.54 -3.40
C THR A 229 15.52 0.20 -2.14
N HIS A 230 15.40 -0.55 -1.05
CA HIS A 230 15.15 0.00 0.28
C HIS A 230 16.41 0.60 0.95
N LYS A 231 17.58 0.42 0.34
CA LYS A 231 18.84 1.01 0.81
C LYS A 231 18.93 2.48 0.44
N GLU A 232 19.74 3.23 1.20
CA GLU A 232 20.05 4.64 0.93
C GLU A 232 21.23 4.79 -0.05
N SER A 233 21.98 3.71 -0.29
CA SER A 233 23.14 3.65 -1.19
C SER A 233 23.30 2.27 -1.82
N ALA A 234 24.09 2.21 -2.91
CA ALA A 234 24.50 0.98 -3.57
C ALA A 234 26.04 0.90 -3.51
N ASP A 235 26.56 0.26 -2.48
CA ASP A 235 28.00 0.31 -2.12
C ASP A 235 28.83 -0.80 -2.77
N TYR A 236 28.17 -1.81 -3.37
CA TYR A 236 28.87 -2.91 -4.03
C TYR A 236 29.40 -2.52 -5.41
N GLU A 237 30.59 -2.99 -5.77
CA GLU A 237 31.24 -2.74 -7.05
C GLU A 237 30.33 -3.08 -8.24
N THR A 238 29.56 -4.18 -8.15
CA THR A 238 28.63 -4.64 -9.16
C THR A 238 27.43 -3.72 -9.41
N ALA A 239 27.23 -2.73 -8.55
CA ALA A 239 26.13 -1.75 -8.66
C ALA A 239 26.62 -0.33 -9.04
N GLN A 240 27.95 -0.12 -9.17
CA GLN A 240 28.52 1.22 -9.41
C GLN A 240 28.18 1.79 -10.78
N ASP A 241 27.89 0.94 -11.76
CA ASP A 241 27.52 1.33 -13.13
C ASP A 241 26.00 1.51 -13.33
N ILE A 242 25.20 1.29 -12.27
CA ILE A 242 23.75 1.46 -12.33
C ILE A 242 23.38 2.92 -12.00
N SER A 243 22.80 3.64 -12.96
CA SER A 243 22.46 5.05 -12.82
C SER A 243 20.99 5.32 -12.45
N ASN A 244 20.07 4.41 -12.81
CA ASN A 244 18.62 4.62 -12.66
C ASN A 244 18.07 3.92 -11.40
N ILE A 245 18.64 4.25 -10.22
CA ILE A 245 18.21 3.64 -8.96
C ILE A 245 17.30 4.61 -8.20
N ILE A 246 16.15 4.09 -7.74
CA ILE A 246 15.30 4.76 -6.76
C ILE A 246 15.65 4.17 -5.39
N PHE A 247 16.29 4.98 -4.57
CA PHE A 247 16.76 4.60 -3.24
C PHE A 247 15.69 4.81 -2.16
N GLY A 248 15.87 4.14 -1.02
CA GLY A 248 15.09 4.36 0.20
C GLY A 248 13.62 4.01 0.07
N THR A 249 13.22 3.17 -0.88
CA THR A 249 11.81 2.90 -1.15
C THR A 249 11.52 1.41 -1.32
N THR A 250 10.24 1.07 -1.20
CA THR A 250 9.73 -0.26 -1.53
C THR A 250 9.31 -0.31 -2.99
N ILE A 251 9.23 -1.51 -3.56
CA ILE A 251 8.76 -1.69 -4.94
C ILE A 251 7.30 -1.25 -5.10
N GLU A 252 6.49 -1.41 -4.06
CA GLU A 252 5.09 -1.00 -4.02
C GLU A 252 4.95 0.52 -4.10
N ASN A 253 5.81 1.27 -3.37
CA ASN A 253 5.80 2.73 -3.44
C ASN A 253 6.37 3.24 -4.77
N ALA A 254 7.43 2.62 -5.29
CA ALA A 254 7.95 2.96 -6.62
C ALA A 254 6.89 2.76 -7.70
N TYR A 255 6.15 1.64 -7.64
CA TYR A 255 5.02 1.38 -8.54
C TYR A 255 3.93 2.46 -8.42
N ALA A 256 3.56 2.83 -7.19
CA ALA A 256 2.57 3.88 -6.94
C ALA A 256 3.00 5.23 -7.57
N MET A 257 4.27 5.61 -7.38
CA MET A 257 4.83 6.85 -7.96
C MET A 257 4.84 6.81 -9.49
N THR A 258 5.13 5.65 -10.09
CA THR A 258 5.19 5.46 -11.55
C THR A 258 3.83 5.60 -12.22
N ILE A 259 2.76 5.12 -11.59
CA ILE A 259 1.41 5.15 -12.19
C ILE A 259 0.58 6.38 -11.83
N LEU A 260 1.00 7.22 -10.87
CA LEU A 260 0.33 8.48 -10.52
C LEU A 260 0.78 9.63 -11.43
N GLU A 261 -0.19 10.34 -12.03
CA GLU A 261 0.01 11.50 -12.92
C GLU A 261 -0.89 12.71 -12.57
#